data_50cfa463396d0120c1df7114e398c8e5
#
_entry.id   50cfa463396d0120c1df7114e398c8e5
#
_cell.length_a   1.000
_cell.length_b   1.000
_cell.length_c   1.000
_cell.angle_alpha   90.00
_cell.angle_beta   90.00
_cell.angle_gamma   90.00
#
_symmetry.space_group_name_H-M   'P 1'
#
loop_
_entity.id
_entity.type
_entity.pdbx_description
1 polymer ?
#
loop_
_entity_poly.entity_id
_entity_poly.type
_entity_poly.pdbx_seq_one_letter_code
_entity_poly.pdbx_strand_id
1 'polypeptide(L)'
;MAIKKVTLLVDIAYIDYAGEKNECRKFMRKFSNLPENIFTIFAFSMSKGYTLYGQRTGAMVGLSSSKELTTEFLNVCKYTSRATWSNINRGAMATLAAIDQDKTLLAQFEAERDAIYQTIKQRGAIFMEEAKACGLKALPYKAGFFLSIPSSDPAAVCDKLHDDLIFAVPLKRGVRIAVCS
;
A
#
# COMPACT_ATOMS: atom_id res chain seq x y z
N MET A 1 8.87 -29.17 -22.51
CA MET A 1 9.31 -27.81 -22.10
C MET A 1 9.21 -27.70 -20.59
N ALA A 2 10.26 -27.25 -19.89
CA ALA A 2 10.19 -27.03 -18.46
C ALA A 2 9.28 -25.82 -18.19
N ILE A 3 8.30 -25.99 -17.28
CA ILE A 3 7.39 -24.91 -16.89
C ILE A 3 8.22 -23.91 -16.06
N LYS A 4 8.21 -22.64 -16.49
CA LYS A 4 8.95 -21.59 -15.79
C LYS A 4 8.32 -21.34 -14.40
N LYS A 5 9.16 -21.35 -13.35
CA LYS A 5 8.74 -20.94 -12.00
C LYS A 5 8.63 -19.41 -11.95
N VAL A 6 7.55 -18.91 -11.35
CA VAL A 6 7.25 -17.47 -11.24
C VAL A 6 6.91 -17.13 -9.80
N THR A 7 7.59 -16.12 -9.26
CA THR A 7 7.23 -15.50 -7.98
C THR A 7 6.59 -14.14 -8.24
N LEU A 8 5.40 -13.94 -7.71
CA LEU A 8 4.66 -12.68 -7.77
C LEU A 8 4.74 -12.00 -6.40
N LEU A 9 5.29 -10.80 -6.35
CA LEU A 9 5.22 -9.94 -5.16
C LEU A 9 4.12 -8.90 -5.35
N VAL A 10 3.13 -8.93 -4.48
CA VAL A 10 1.97 -8.04 -4.49
C VAL A 10 2.04 -7.13 -3.27
N ASP A 11 2.49 -5.90 -3.46
CA ASP A 11 2.52 -4.90 -2.40
C ASP A 11 1.11 -4.35 -2.17
N ILE A 12 0.57 -4.58 -0.98
CA ILE A 12 -0.76 -4.15 -0.55
C ILE A 12 -0.71 -3.14 0.61
N ALA A 13 0.40 -2.43 0.77
CA ALA A 13 0.58 -1.47 1.87
C ALA A 13 -0.48 -0.36 1.89
N TYR A 14 -1.09 -0.03 0.75
CA TYR A 14 -2.13 1.00 0.60
C TYR A 14 -3.52 0.44 0.31
N ILE A 15 -3.75 -0.86 0.53
CA ILE A 15 -5.00 -1.50 0.13
C ILE A 15 -6.25 -0.86 0.72
N ASP A 16 -6.16 -0.36 1.95
CA ASP A 16 -7.27 0.28 2.66
C ASP A 16 -7.69 1.62 2.04
N TYR A 17 -6.86 2.19 1.17
CA TYR A 17 -7.07 3.44 0.46
C TYR A 17 -7.12 3.27 -1.07
N ALA A 18 -7.17 2.03 -1.56
CA ALA A 18 -7.18 1.72 -2.99
C ALA A 18 -8.58 1.69 -3.60
N GLY A 19 -9.62 1.83 -2.81
CA GLY A 19 -11.03 1.79 -3.21
C GLY A 19 -11.94 1.45 -2.04
N GLU A 20 -13.24 1.32 -2.32
CA GLU A 20 -14.22 0.93 -1.31
C GLU A 20 -13.85 -0.41 -0.64
N LYS A 21 -14.10 -0.52 0.66
CA LYS A 21 -13.61 -1.56 1.58
C LYS A 21 -13.56 -2.97 1.00
N ASN A 22 -14.65 -3.42 0.40
CA ASN A 22 -14.74 -4.80 -0.11
C ASN A 22 -14.29 -4.91 -1.58
N GLU A 23 -14.46 -3.85 -2.36
CA GLU A 23 -14.11 -3.83 -3.78
C GLU A 23 -12.60 -3.87 -4.00
N CYS A 24 -11.84 -3.10 -3.22
CA CYS A 24 -10.39 -3.03 -3.34
C CYS A 24 -9.68 -4.36 -3.04
N ARG A 25 -10.37 -5.29 -2.35
CA ARG A 25 -9.83 -6.62 -2.00
C ARG A 25 -10.25 -7.74 -2.95
N LYS A 26 -11.25 -7.54 -3.83
CA LYS A 26 -11.78 -8.58 -4.74
C LYS A 26 -10.73 -9.19 -5.64
N PHE A 27 -9.72 -8.43 -6.04
CA PHE A 27 -8.65 -8.93 -6.90
C PHE A 27 -7.86 -10.07 -6.27
N MET A 28 -7.80 -10.17 -4.93
CA MET A 28 -7.10 -11.24 -4.21
C MET A 28 -7.66 -12.63 -4.54
N ARG A 29 -8.95 -12.72 -4.90
CA ARG A 29 -9.58 -13.99 -5.31
C ARG A 29 -8.94 -14.59 -6.56
N LYS A 30 -8.31 -13.76 -7.41
CA LYS A 30 -7.60 -14.22 -8.62
C LYS A 30 -6.34 -15.03 -8.31
N PHE A 31 -5.87 -15.00 -7.07
CA PHE A 31 -4.69 -15.74 -6.61
C PHE A 31 -5.05 -17.08 -5.93
N SER A 32 -6.34 -17.44 -5.91
CA SER A 32 -6.77 -18.77 -5.45
C SER A 32 -6.52 -19.81 -6.54
N ASN A 33 -6.09 -21.00 -6.12
CA ASN A 33 -5.90 -22.16 -7.01
C ASN A 33 -4.95 -21.91 -8.20
N LEU A 34 -3.90 -21.15 -7.99
CA LEU A 34 -2.87 -20.95 -9.01
C LEU A 34 -2.08 -22.24 -9.26
N PRO A 35 -1.53 -22.43 -10.50
CA PRO A 35 -0.65 -23.54 -10.80
C PRO A 35 0.54 -23.64 -9.83
N GLU A 36 1.06 -24.84 -9.59
CA GLU A 36 2.16 -25.08 -8.64
C GLU A 36 3.47 -24.34 -8.98
N ASN A 37 3.67 -23.96 -10.22
CA ASN A 37 4.81 -23.17 -10.65
C ASN A 37 4.72 -21.68 -10.30
N ILE A 38 3.59 -21.23 -9.72
CA ILE A 38 3.37 -19.84 -9.30
C ILE A 38 3.36 -19.76 -7.77
N PHE A 39 4.23 -18.90 -7.25
CA PHE A 39 4.26 -18.53 -5.84
C PHE A 39 3.91 -17.05 -5.68
N THR A 40 2.92 -16.73 -4.87
CA THR A 40 2.50 -15.34 -4.65
C THR A 40 2.81 -14.91 -3.23
N ILE A 41 3.41 -13.74 -3.06
CA ILE A 41 3.68 -13.12 -1.77
C ILE A 41 2.90 -11.82 -1.70
N PHE A 42 2.01 -11.69 -0.73
CA PHE A 42 1.39 -10.42 -0.37
C PHE A 42 2.21 -9.74 0.71
N ALA A 43 2.66 -8.52 0.44
CA ALA A 43 3.36 -7.67 1.40
C ALA A 43 2.38 -6.66 2.00
N PHE A 44 1.98 -6.89 3.25
CA PHE A 44 1.09 -6.04 4.02
C PHE A 44 1.88 -5.13 4.95
N SER A 45 1.40 -3.89 5.16
CA SER A 45 2.00 -2.94 6.10
C SER A 45 0.95 -2.30 6.99
N MET A 46 1.24 -2.19 8.27
CA MET A 46 0.41 -1.44 9.23
C MET A 46 0.64 0.07 9.15
N SER A 47 1.66 0.51 8.41
CA SER A 47 2.07 1.92 8.36
C SER A 47 0.98 2.87 7.89
N LYS A 48 0.10 2.43 6.99
CA LYS A 48 -0.94 3.26 6.36
C LYS A 48 -2.33 2.94 6.91
N GLY A 49 -2.83 1.74 6.65
CA GLY A 49 -4.18 1.34 7.05
C GLY A 49 -4.43 1.31 8.56
N TYR A 50 -3.38 1.24 9.37
CA TYR A 50 -3.45 1.28 10.84
C TYR A 50 -2.77 2.50 11.45
N THR A 51 -2.32 3.47 10.64
CA THR A 51 -1.61 4.69 11.08
C THR A 51 -0.38 4.44 11.96
N LEU A 52 0.15 3.23 11.97
CA LEU A 52 1.30 2.82 12.79
C LEU A 52 2.62 2.93 12.02
N TYR A 53 2.84 4.06 11.33
CA TYR A 53 4.00 4.26 10.44
C TYR A 53 5.35 4.06 11.15
N GLY A 54 5.51 4.62 12.34
CA GLY A 54 6.74 4.55 13.14
C GLY A 54 7.00 3.18 13.77
N GLN A 55 6.02 2.29 13.85
CA GLN A 55 6.14 0.99 14.51
C GLN A 55 6.85 -0.07 13.65
N ARG A 56 7.08 0.19 12.37
CA ARG A 56 7.81 -0.66 11.43
C ARG A 56 7.31 -2.11 11.39
N THR A 57 5.99 -2.30 11.35
CA THR A 57 5.35 -3.60 11.43
C THR A 57 4.51 -3.88 10.18
N GLY A 58 4.56 -5.11 9.71
CA GLY A 58 3.81 -5.62 8.57
C GLY A 58 3.83 -7.14 8.56
N ALA A 59 3.33 -7.73 7.50
CA ALA A 59 3.32 -9.17 7.31
C ALA A 59 3.57 -9.54 5.85
N MET A 60 4.22 -10.68 5.63
CA MET A 60 4.28 -11.34 4.33
C MET A 60 3.45 -12.61 4.38
N VAL A 61 2.53 -12.74 3.42
CA VAL A 61 1.66 -13.92 3.29
C VAL A 61 1.99 -14.62 1.98
N GLY A 62 2.57 -15.82 2.09
CA GLY A 62 2.89 -16.66 0.93
C GLY A 62 1.73 -17.58 0.56
N LEU A 63 1.35 -17.60 -0.71
CA LEU A 63 0.32 -18.45 -1.27
C LEU A 63 0.87 -19.32 -2.42
N SER A 64 0.63 -20.61 -2.36
CA SER A 64 0.92 -21.57 -3.42
C SER A 64 0.00 -22.79 -3.32
N SER A 65 -0.22 -23.48 -4.41
CA SER A 65 -0.82 -24.82 -4.42
C SER A 65 0.16 -25.89 -3.92
N SER A 66 1.47 -25.59 -3.85
CA SER A 66 2.50 -26.45 -3.25
C SER A 66 2.66 -26.15 -1.76
N LYS A 67 2.32 -27.13 -0.92
CA LYS A 67 2.54 -27.07 0.53
C LYS A 67 4.04 -26.98 0.88
N GLU A 68 4.88 -27.62 0.10
CA GLU A 68 6.33 -27.59 0.27
C GLU A 68 6.87 -26.16 0.15
N LEU A 69 6.50 -25.42 -0.92
CA LEU A 69 6.91 -24.03 -1.13
C LEU A 69 6.44 -23.10 0.00
N THR A 70 5.20 -23.26 0.46
CA THR A 70 4.69 -22.42 1.57
C THR A 70 5.40 -22.72 2.89
N THR A 71 5.77 -23.99 3.12
CA THR A 71 6.55 -24.41 4.31
C THR A 71 7.97 -23.87 4.23
N GLU A 72 8.63 -23.99 3.09
CA GLU A 72 9.97 -23.44 2.85
C GLU A 72 9.99 -21.92 3.07
N PHE A 73 9.05 -21.20 2.46
CA PHE A 73 8.90 -19.75 2.64
C PHE A 73 8.76 -19.37 4.13
N LEU A 74 7.90 -20.07 4.87
CA LEU A 74 7.71 -19.82 6.31
C LEU A 74 9.02 -20.04 7.08
N ASN A 75 9.75 -21.10 6.78
CA ASN A 75 11.01 -21.42 7.45
C ASN A 75 12.09 -20.39 7.14
N VAL A 76 12.22 -19.97 5.87
CA VAL A 76 13.15 -18.91 5.46
C VAL A 76 12.83 -17.59 6.17
N CYS A 77 11.55 -17.18 6.22
CA CYS A 77 11.12 -15.98 6.91
C CYS A 77 11.43 -16.04 8.41
N LYS A 78 11.15 -17.16 9.07
CA LYS A 78 11.47 -17.38 10.50
C LYS A 78 12.99 -17.27 10.76
N TYR A 79 13.78 -17.96 9.95
CA TYR A 79 15.24 -17.95 10.09
C TYR A 79 15.84 -16.58 9.87
N THR A 80 15.45 -15.91 8.78
CA THR A 80 15.93 -14.56 8.45
C THR A 80 15.53 -13.54 9.50
N SER A 81 14.28 -13.57 9.97
CA SER A 81 13.79 -12.73 11.04
C SER A 81 14.60 -12.92 12.33
N ARG A 82 14.81 -14.19 12.70
CA ARG A 82 15.60 -14.51 13.90
C ARG A 82 17.06 -14.04 13.80
N ALA A 83 17.67 -14.14 12.61
CA ALA A 83 19.07 -13.77 12.38
C ALA A 83 19.29 -12.25 12.32
N THR A 84 18.29 -11.47 11.89
CA THR A 84 18.45 -10.02 11.68
C THR A 84 18.00 -9.17 12.88
N TRP A 85 16.80 -9.39 13.41
CA TRP A 85 16.26 -8.57 14.51
C TRP A 85 15.64 -9.37 15.65
N SER A 86 15.71 -10.69 15.61
CA SER A 86 15.19 -11.63 16.61
C SER A 86 13.68 -11.66 16.73
N ASN A 87 13.01 -10.52 16.93
CA ASN A 87 11.56 -10.40 17.05
C ASN A 87 11.11 -9.03 16.56
N ILE A 88 9.85 -8.94 16.11
CA ILE A 88 9.25 -7.68 15.68
C ILE A 88 8.62 -6.94 16.86
N ASN A 89 8.13 -5.72 16.61
CA ASN A 89 7.49 -4.87 17.62
C ASN A 89 6.23 -5.53 18.18
N ARG A 90 6.31 -6.03 19.42
CA ARG A 90 5.20 -6.68 20.12
C ARG A 90 4.03 -5.72 20.37
N GLY A 91 4.30 -4.43 20.65
CA GLY A 91 3.26 -3.43 20.89
C GLY A 91 2.34 -3.27 19.69
N ALA A 92 2.92 -3.17 18.49
CA ALA A 92 2.13 -3.08 17.25
C ALA A 92 1.29 -4.34 16.99
N MET A 93 1.84 -5.53 17.24
CA MET A 93 1.06 -6.77 17.14
C MET A 93 -0.09 -6.84 18.15
N ALA A 94 0.17 -6.43 19.40
CA ALA A 94 -0.85 -6.39 20.44
C ALA A 94 -1.98 -5.38 20.11
N THR A 95 -1.63 -4.22 19.55
CA THR A 95 -2.61 -3.24 19.08
C THR A 95 -3.52 -3.83 18.00
N LEU A 96 -2.94 -4.51 17.00
CA LEU A 96 -3.73 -5.16 15.95
C LEU A 96 -4.66 -6.23 16.53
N ALA A 97 -4.13 -7.08 17.42
CA ALA A 97 -4.93 -8.12 18.05
C ALA A 97 -6.06 -7.55 18.93
N ALA A 98 -5.80 -6.46 19.67
CA ALA A 98 -6.83 -5.80 20.47
C ALA A 98 -7.95 -5.20 19.61
N ILE A 99 -7.61 -4.58 18.49
CA ILE A 99 -8.60 -4.04 17.54
C ILE A 99 -9.44 -5.18 16.94
N ASP A 100 -8.81 -6.28 16.52
CA ASP A 100 -9.49 -7.41 15.86
C ASP A 100 -10.40 -8.20 16.82
N GLN A 101 -10.02 -8.32 18.09
CA GLN A 101 -10.76 -9.07 19.10
C GLN A 101 -11.95 -8.30 19.70
N ASP A 102 -11.93 -6.99 19.68
CA ASP A 102 -13.02 -6.14 20.17
C ASP A 102 -13.85 -5.62 18.99
N LYS A 103 -15.06 -6.17 18.84
CA LYS A 103 -15.98 -5.80 17.74
C LYS A 103 -16.37 -4.32 17.74
N THR A 104 -16.48 -3.70 18.91
CA THR A 104 -16.82 -2.29 19.05
C THR A 104 -15.66 -1.42 18.58
N LEU A 105 -14.47 -1.72 19.08
CA LEU A 105 -13.24 -1.04 18.68
C LEU A 105 -12.93 -1.22 17.19
N LEU A 106 -13.12 -2.43 16.65
CA LEU A 106 -12.96 -2.69 15.22
C LEU A 106 -13.92 -1.86 14.38
N ALA A 107 -15.21 -1.80 14.76
CA ALA A 107 -16.22 -1.01 14.04
C ALA A 107 -15.89 0.49 14.07
N GLN A 108 -15.47 1.03 15.22
CA GLN A 108 -15.03 2.41 15.35
C GLN A 108 -13.81 2.70 14.48
N PHE A 109 -12.78 1.86 14.57
CA PHE A 109 -11.55 1.97 13.76
C PHE A 109 -11.85 1.95 12.26
N GLU A 110 -12.72 1.04 11.81
CA GLU A 110 -13.10 0.95 10.41
C GLU A 110 -13.88 2.18 9.93
N ALA A 111 -14.76 2.73 10.76
CA ALA A 111 -15.51 3.95 10.44
C ALA A 111 -14.59 5.18 10.32
N GLU A 112 -13.64 5.34 11.24
CA GLU A 112 -12.66 6.44 11.20
C GLU A 112 -11.75 6.32 9.96
N ARG A 113 -11.28 5.12 9.64
CA ARG A 113 -10.46 4.87 8.44
C ARG A 113 -11.23 5.15 7.15
N ASP A 114 -12.51 4.78 7.09
CA ASP A 114 -13.35 5.07 5.93
C ASP A 114 -13.57 6.58 5.76
N ALA A 115 -13.78 7.32 6.82
CA ALA A 115 -13.89 8.78 6.78
C ALA A 115 -12.63 9.44 6.19
N ILE A 116 -11.45 8.96 6.59
CA ILE A 116 -10.17 9.42 6.02
C ILE A 116 -10.08 9.05 4.53
N TYR A 117 -10.48 7.83 4.15
CA TYR A 117 -10.51 7.40 2.76
C TYR A 117 -11.40 8.32 1.91
N GLN A 118 -12.61 8.67 2.38
CA GLN A 118 -13.51 9.56 1.66
C GLN A 118 -12.89 10.96 1.48
N THR A 119 -12.21 11.47 2.50
CA THR A 119 -11.47 12.75 2.42
C THR A 119 -10.38 12.71 1.34
N ILE A 120 -9.56 11.66 1.32
CA ILE A 120 -8.50 11.48 0.32
C ILE A 120 -9.09 11.37 -1.09
N LYS A 121 -10.16 10.59 -1.24
CA LYS A 121 -10.89 10.43 -2.50
C LYS A 121 -11.41 11.75 -3.03
N GLN A 122 -12.02 12.57 -2.17
CA GLN A 122 -12.52 13.88 -2.52
C GLN A 122 -11.40 14.84 -2.94
N ARG A 123 -10.30 14.91 -2.18
CA ARG A 123 -9.14 15.74 -2.52
C ARG A 123 -8.53 15.35 -3.87
N GLY A 124 -8.39 14.04 -4.12
CA GLY A 124 -7.90 13.54 -5.41
C GLY A 124 -8.82 13.90 -6.56
N ALA A 125 -10.15 13.81 -6.38
CA ALA A 125 -11.12 14.19 -7.38
C ALA A 125 -11.06 15.69 -7.71
N ILE A 126 -11.03 16.56 -6.70
CA ILE A 126 -10.89 18.01 -6.84
C ILE A 126 -9.61 18.33 -7.61
N PHE A 127 -8.47 17.75 -7.19
CA PHE A 127 -7.21 17.99 -7.89
C PHE A 127 -7.29 17.63 -9.38
N MET A 128 -7.85 16.49 -9.71
CA MET A 128 -7.97 16.03 -11.11
C MET A 128 -8.91 16.91 -11.93
N GLU A 129 -9.97 17.42 -11.33
CA GLU A 129 -10.90 18.37 -11.95
C GLU A 129 -10.21 19.72 -12.24
N GLU A 130 -9.55 20.29 -11.25
CA GLU A 130 -8.81 21.55 -11.40
C GLU A 130 -7.63 21.43 -12.37
N ALA A 131 -6.89 20.33 -12.31
CA ALA A 131 -5.82 20.04 -13.26
C ALA A 131 -6.33 20.01 -14.71
N LYS A 132 -7.50 19.40 -14.92
CA LYS A 132 -8.16 19.40 -16.24
C LYS A 132 -8.61 20.79 -16.65
N ALA A 133 -9.19 21.58 -15.74
CA ALA A 133 -9.68 22.92 -16.01
C ALA A 133 -8.55 23.88 -16.43
N CYS A 134 -7.37 23.79 -15.79
CA CYS A 134 -6.21 24.60 -16.14
C CYS A 134 -5.28 23.98 -17.21
N GLY A 135 -5.64 22.83 -17.78
CA GLY A 135 -4.84 22.17 -18.81
C GLY A 135 -3.57 21.47 -18.30
N LEU A 136 -3.44 21.26 -16.98
CA LEU A 136 -2.33 20.53 -16.39
C LEU A 136 -2.43 19.03 -16.71
N LYS A 137 -1.40 18.49 -17.35
CA LYS A 137 -1.34 17.05 -17.66
C LYS A 137 -0.93 16.26 -16.42
N ALA A 138 -1.89 15.62 -15.78
CA ALA A 138 -1.66 14.62 -14.72
C ALA A 138 -1.74 13.20 -15.27
N LEU A 139 -1.03 12.26 -14.64
CA LEU A 139 -1.24 10.83 -14.91
C LEU A 139 -2.63 10.40 -14.42
N PRO A 140 -3.25 9.38 -15.04
CA PRO A 140 -4.54 8.86 -14.57
C PRO A 140 -4.49 8.52 -13.08
N TYR A 141 -5.37 9.12 -12.31
CA TYR A 141 -5.53 8.85 -10.89
C TYR A 141 -6.85 8.14 -10.63
N LYS A 142 -6.79 7.08 -9.85
CA LYS A 142 -7.97 6.30 -9.48
C LYS A 142 -8.22 6.29 -7.98
N ALA A 143 -7.17 6.12 -7.21
CA ALA A 143 -7.20 6.07 -5.75
C ALA A 143 -5.78 6.15 -5.17
N GLY A 144 -5.66 6.30 -3.85
CA GLY A 144 -4.40 6.29 -3.13
C GLY A 144 -3.95 7.69 -2.70
N PHE A 145 -2.78 7.77 -2.11
CA PHE A 145 -2.25 8.98 -1.47
C PHE A 145 -1.58 9.95 -2.43
N PHE A 146 -1.21 9.50 -3.62
CA PHE A 146 -0.31 10.24 -4.48
C PHE A 146 -0.83 10.37 -5.91
N LEU A 147 -0.69 11.57 -6.43
CA LEU A 147 -0.85 11.91 -7.83
C LEU A 147 0.53 12.12 -8.46
N SER A 148 0.63 11.98 -9.76
CA SER A 148 1.88 12.20 -10.48
C SER A 148 1.66 13.12 -11.68
N ILE A 149 2.51 14.13 -11.80
CA ILE A 149 2.52 15.09 -12.89
C ILE A 149 3.80 14.85 -13.69
N PRO A 150 3.72 14.45 -14.98
CA PRO A 150 4.90 14.30 -15.81
C PRO A 150 5.67 15.60 -15.95
N SER A 151 6.99 15.53 -15.85
CA SER A 151 7.88 16.69 -16.05
C SER A 151 9.20 16.23 -16.65
N SER A 152 9.79 17.04 -17.50
CA SER A 152 11.16 16.86 -18.01
C SER A 152 12.21 17.30 -16.99
N ASP A 153 11.86 18.27 -16.14
CA ASP A 153 12.71 18.73 -15.04
C ASP A 153 11.89 18.84 -13.74
N PRO A 154 11.71 17.73 -13.02
CA PRO A 154 10.94 17.71 -11.79
C PRO A 154 11.57 18.51 -10.65
N ALA A 155 12.91 18.63 -10.63
CA ALA A 155 13.61 19.40 -9.60
C ALA A 155 13.31 20.89 -9.73
N ALA A 156 13.49 21.44 -10.92
CA ALA A 156 13.18 22.87 -11.17
C ALA A 156 11.71 23.21 -10.92
N VAL A 157 10.77 22.27 -11.19
CA VAL A 157 9.35 22.45 -10.85
C VAL A 157 9.16 22.50 -9.34
N CYS A 158 9.78 21.59 -8.58
CA CYS A 158 9.68 21.57 -7.12
C CYS A 158 10.31 22.83 -6.50
N ASP A 159 11.45 23.31 -7.01
CA ASP A 159 12.09 24.53 -6.55
C ASP A 159 11.16 25.74 -6.70
N LYS A 160 10.50 25.88 -7.85
CA LYS A 160 9.48 26.92 -8.05
C LYS A 160 8.27 26.81 -7.11
N LEU A 161 7.82 25.60 -6.83
CA LEU A 161 6.71 25.37 -5.90
C LEU A 161 7.10 25.75 -4.46
N HIS A 162 8.38 25.64 -4.10
CA HIS A 162 8.88 26.07 -2.79
C HIS A 162 8.73 27.57 -2.57
N ASP A 163 8.83 28.40 -3.62
CA ASP A 163 8.61 29.85 -3.52
C ASP A 163 7.19 30.18 -3.04
N ASP A 164 6.23 29.32 -3.38
CA ASP A 164 4.82 29.39 -2.95
C ASP A 164 4.52 28.53 -1.71
N LEU A 165 5.55 28.04 -1.02
CA LEU A 165 5.46 27.12 0.15
C LEU A 165 4.75 25.81 -0.14
N ILE A 166 4.79 25.33 -1.38
CA ILE A 166 4.25 24.03 -1.80
C ILE A 166 5.39 23.02 -1.88
N PHE A 167 5.32 21.99 -1.03
CA PHE A 167 6.35 20.95 -0.90
C PHE A 167 5.93 19.66 -1.61
N ALA A 168 6.36 19.52 -2.86
CA ALA A 168 6.16 18.32 -3.67
C ALA A 168 7.45 17.47 -3.74
N VAL A 169 7.35 16.23 -4.21
CA VAL A 169 8.51 15.33 -4.28
C VAL A 169 8.93 15.14 -5.74
N PRO A 170 10.17 15.54 -6.11
CA PRO A 170 10.69 15.28 -7.44
C PRO A 170 10.99 13.78 -7.59
N LEU A 171 10.45 13.16 -8.66
CA LEU A 171 10.73 11.82 -9.10
C LEU A 171 11.48 11.86 -10.42
N LYS A 172 12.07 10.72 -10.84
CA LYS A 172 12.87 10.68 -12.07
C LYS A 172 12.15 11.21 -13.34
N ARG A 173 10.82 11.10 -13.42
CA ARG A 173 10.03 11.41 -14.62
C ARG A 173 8.83 12.33 -14.36
N GLY A 174 8.79 12.97 -13.22
CA GLY A 174 7.66 13.82 -12.85
C GLY A 174 7.67 14.25 -11.38
N VAL A 175 6.65 14.98 -10.99
CA VAL A 175 6.44 15.47 -9.63
C VAL A 175 5.34 14.66 -8.97
N ARG A 176 5.58 14.20 -7.75
CA ARG A 176 4.60 13.51 -6.92
C ARG A 176 3.93 14.48 -5.96
N ILE A 177 2.62 14.55 -6.02
CA ILE A 177 1.77 15.35 -5.13
C ILE A 177 1.09 14.40 -4.13
N ALA A 178 1.09 14.77 -2.85
CA ALA A 178 0.33 14.07 -1.82
C ALA A 178 -1.07 14.69 -1.68
N VAL A 179 -2.10 13.84 -1.59
CA VAL A 179 -3.49 14.24 -1.31
C VAL A 179 -3.96 13.81 0.09
N CYS A 180 -3.05 13.23 0.88
CA CYS A 180 -3.33 12.74 2.24
C CYS A 180 -3.05 13.77 3.34
N SER A 181 -2.42 14.88 3.03
CA SER A 181 -2.06 15.95 3.98
C SER A 181 -2.78 17.25 3.67
#